data_695d747f933cf33f6d0df222fea7416d
#
_entry.id   695d747f933cf33f6d0df222fea7416d
#
_cell.length_a   1.000
_cell.length_b   1.000
_cell.length_c   1.000
_cell.angle_alpha   90.00
_cell.angle_beta   90.00
_cell.angle_gamma   90.00
#
_symmetry.space_group_name_H-M   'P 1'
#
loop_
_entity.id
_entity.type
_entity.pdbx_description
1 polymer ?
#
loop_
_entity_poly.entity_id
_entity_poly.type
_entity_poly.pdbx_seq_one_letter_code
_entity_poly.pdbx_strand_id
1 'polypeptide(L)'
;LYVNTGFFDKLAMDLYSKGALSSFCVDISDSTLRQIYKIENQSYCNLHETYLSDASSNEVVNTAIAMRKKCRTSPGGFKQTLNPPRLSGSAQLLVGRTTADGSYTVLVTTSLVHVAEASNVLSTLLPLAAALIFVFAMSAAWLFSEWFTKPLRQLSRAARQMAKGNYAVQVESRRSELGDLAQDFNHMAEEVQRAAQMQRDLLANVSHDLRTPLTLIKGYAETVRDLTGDDKAHRDEQMNIIVDETDRLTALVSSVMELSKVTSGADRCERVNFDMGQLCDEVSERYDAICAQNGWQLKLELPDEELPVYADPDMMQRALHNLLGNAMHHIGPDGIFILRASRCTEGVRVEVEDHGPGIAAADLPYIFDRYYRSRSDAGKQGTGLGLSITKAIFQQHGFRFGVQSTLGKGTIFWFIMNDLPASGQAADL
;
A
#
# COMPACT_ATOMS: atom_id res chain seq x y z
N LEU A 1 -74.13 -0.73 -62.42
CA LEU A 1 -72.69 -0.96 -62.10
C LEU A 1 -72.60 -1.95 -60.96
N TYR A 2 -72.39 -3.23 -61.31
CA TYR A 2 -72.06 -4.28 -60.32
C TYR A 2 -70.70 -3.99 -59.75
N VAL A 3 -70.63 -3.38 -58.58
CA VAL A 3 -69.45 -3.40 -57.77
C VAL A 3 -69.21 -4.85 -57.42
N ASN A 4 -68.13 -5.37 -57.88
CA ASN A 4 -67.78 -6.78 -57.64
C ASN A 4 -67.43 -6.97 -56.17
N THR A 5 -68.48 -7.23 -55.33
CA THR A 5 -68.37 -7.43 -53.88
C THR A 5 -67.33 -8.47 -53.53
N GLY A 6 -67.11 -9.46 -54.40
CA GLY A 6 -66.10 -10.44 -54.23
C GLY A 6 -64.63 -9.95 -54.21
N PHE A 7 -64.36 -8.78 -54.77
CA PHE A 7 -63.01 -8.17 -54.68
C PHE A 7 -62.76 -7.61 -53.28
N PHE A 8 -63.73 -6.96 -52.72
CA PHE A 8 -63.61 -6.38 -51.36
C PHE A 8 -63.59 -7.48 -50.28
N ASP A 9 -64.34 -8.55 -50.49
CA ASP A 9 -64.30 -9.68 -49.56
C ASP A 9 -62.91 -10.37 -49.58
N LYS A 10 -62.31 -10.50 -50.78
CA LYS A 10 -60.98 -11.04 -50.93
C LYS A 10 -59.93 -10.14 -50.32
N LEU A 11 -60.08 -8.82 -50.50
CA LEU A 11 -59.20 -7.82 -49.86
C LEU A 11 -59.34 -7.88 -48.30
N ALA A 12 -60.56 -8.01 -47.81
CA ALA A 12 -60.81 -8.18 -46.38
C ALA A 12 -60.17 -9.43 -45.82
N MET A 13 -60.28 -10.58 -46.53
CA MET A 13 -59.64 -11.82 -46.13
C MET A 13 -58.11 -11.75 -46.16
N ASP A 14 -57.53 -11.10 -47.16
CA ASP A 14 -56.07 -10.92 -47.24
C ASP A 14 -55.55 -9.99 -46.09
N LEU A 15 -56.28 -8.96 -45.78
CA LEU A 15 -55.98 -8.08 -44.64
C LEU A 15 -56.16 -8.80 -43.30
N TYR A 16 -57.20 -9.64 -43.16
CA TYR A 16 -57.42 -10.50 -42.01
C TYR A 16 -56.30 -11.50 -41.80
N SER A 17 -55.90 -12.20 -42.88
CA SER A 17 -54.84 -13.20 -42.83
C SER A 17 -53.47 -12.62 -42.46
N LYS A 18 -53.21 -11.38 -42.78
CA LYS A 18 -51.99 -10.64 -42.41
C LYS A 18 -52.02 -10.02 -41.03
N GLY A 19 -53.03 -10.31 -40.19
CA GLY A 19 -53.18 -9.76 -38.83
C GLY A 19 -53.40 -8.23 -38.80
N ALA A 20 -53.55 -7.63 -39.94
CA ALA A 20 -53.63 -6.17 -40.07
C ALA A 20 -54.98 -5.57 -39.58
N LEU A 21 -56.00 -6.39 -39.46
CA LEU A 21 -57.38 -5.94 -39.14
C LEU A 21 -57.73 -5.94 -37.65
N SER A 22 -56.80 -6.36 -36.80
CA SER A 22 -57.07 -6.41 -35.34
C SER A 22 -57.18 -5.05 -34.66
N SER A 23 -56.73 -3.99 -35.33
CA SER A 23 -56.62 -2.66 -34.71
C SER A 23 -57.15 -1.48 -35.54
N PHE A 24 -57.75 -1.71 -36.70
CA PHE A 24 -58.28 -0.62 -37.52
C PHE A 24 -59.56 -1.00 -38.28
N CYS A 25 -60.31 0.03 -38.70
CA CYS A 25 -61.51 -0.08 -39.49
C CYS A 25 -61.28 0.58 -40.84
N VAL A 26 -61.90 0.01 -41.85
CA VAL A 26 -61.85 0.55 -43.20
C VAL A 26 -63.27 0.85 -43.68
N ASP A 27 -63.49 2.05 -44.18
CA ASP A 27 -64.75 2.51 -44.85
C ASP A 27 -64.42 2.89 -46.28
N ILE A 28 -65.11 2.31 -47.20
CA ILE A 28 -65.00 2.56 -48.64
C ILE A 28 -66.28 3.16 -49.18
N SER A 29 -66.17 4.33 -49.82
CA SER A 29 -67.30 5.03 -50.42
C SER A 29 -67.12 5.31 -51.91
N ASP A 30 -68.19 5.43 -52.65
CA ASP A 30 -68.19 5.72 -54.07
C ASP A 30 -68.04 7.25 -54.36
N SER A 31 -68.10 7.59 -55.65
CA SER A 31 -68.05 8.98 -56.12
C SER A 31 -69.20 9.86 -55.65
N THR A 32 -70.28 9.28 -55.20
CA THR A 32 -71.50 10.00 -54.65
C THR A 32 -71.41 10.10 -53.11
N LEU A 33 -70.30 9.71 -52.50
CA LEU A 33 -70.01 9.64 -51.06
C LEU A 33 -70.92 8.61 -50.30
N ARG A 34 -71.52 7.69 -51.07
CA ARG A 34 -72.32 6.60 -50.47
C ARG A 34 -71.34 5.47 -50.08
N GLN A 35 -71.54 4.96 -48.86
CA GLN A 35 -70.70 3.80 -48.35
C GLN A 35 -71.08 2.56 -49.17
N ILE A 36 -70.04 1.92 -49.72
CA ILE A 36 -70.19 0.71 -50.54
C ILE A 36 -69.78 -0.49 -49.73
N TYR A 37 -68.68 -0.37 -48.94
CA TYR A 37 -68.15 -1.46 -48.16
C TYR A 37 -67.57 -0.96 -46.88
N LYS A 38 -67.70 -1.75 -45.81
CA LYS A 38 -67.16 -1.50 -44.48
C LYS A 38 -66.52 -2.75 -43.92
N ILE A 39 -65.32 -2.61 -43.43
CA ILE A 39 -64.65 -3.66 -42.69
C ILE A 39 -64.61 -3.22 -41.22
N GLU A 40 -65.36 -3.90 -40.38
CA GLU A 40 -65.46 -3.63 -38.97
C GLU A 40 -64.78 -4.77 -38.14
N ASN A 41 -63.95 -4.36 -37.23
CA ASN A 41 -63.62 -5.24 -36.10
C ASN A 41 -64.46 -4.76 -34.90
N GLN A 42 -65.32 -5.64 -34.39
CA GLN A 42 -66.38 -5.30 -33.39
C GLN A 42 -65.83 -4.58 -32.12
N SER A 43 -64.57 -4.65 -31.85
CA SER A 43 -64.01 -4.07 -30.62
C SER A 43 -63.48 -2.62 -30.76
N TYR A 44 -63.26 -2.15 -31.99
CA TYR A 44 -62.56 -0.88 -32.21
C TYR A 44 -63.18 0.04 -33.29
N CYS A 45 -64.17 -0.43 -33.96
CA CYS A 45 -64.80 0.34 -35.05
C CYS A 45 -65.96 1.22 -34.57
N ASN A 46 -65.69 2.18 -33.71
CA ASN A 46 -66.71 3.05 -33.14
C ASN A 46 -66.94 4.32 -33.94
N LEU A 47 -66.56 4.41 -35.20
CA LEU A 47 -66.85 5.59 -36.02
C LEU A 47 -68.36 5.80 -36.18
N HIS A 48 -69.16 4.71 -36.10
CA HIS A 48 -70.60 4.77 -36.18
C HIS A 48 -71.26 4.85 -34.77
N GLU A 49 -70.75 4.08 -33.80
CA GLU A 49 -71.39 4.01 -32.49
C GLU A 49 -71.05 5.18 -31.58
N THR A 50 -69.80 5.68 -31.62
CA THR A 50 -69.41 6.81 -30.75
C THR A 50 -70.13 8.12 -31.11
N TYR A 51 -70.60 8.25 -32.31
CA TYR A 51 -71.30 9.41 -32.75
C TYR A 51 -72.84 9.20 -32.79
N LEU A 52 -73.30 7.95 -32.56
CA LEU A 52 -74.74 7.61 -32.62
C LEU A 52 -75.42 7.64 -31.27
N SER A 53 -74.72 7.59 -30.17
CA SER A 53 -75.37 7.47 -28.86
C SER A 53 -75.91 8.77 -28.28
N ASP A 54 -75.48 9.95 -28.79
CA ASP A 54 -75.95 11.26 -28.25
C ASP A 54 -76.27 12.33 -29.29
N ALA A 55 -76.17 12.02 -30.56
CA ALA A 55 -76.55 12.94 -31.61
C ALA A 55 -77.68 12.37 -32.45
N SER A 56 -78.64 13.19 -32.86
CA SER A 56 -79.64 12.78 -33.82
C SER A 56 -78.92 12.12 -35.03
N SER A 57 -79.51 11.04 -35.55
CA SER A 57 -78.91 10.26 -36.68
C SER A 57 -78.45 11.12 -37.88
N ASN A 58 -78.94 12.32 -38.01
CA ASN A 58 -78.51 13.29 -39.02
C ASN A 58 -77.15 13.91 -38.83
N GLU A 59 -76.66 14.06 -37.60
CA GLU A 59 -75.42 14.74 -37.32
C GLU A 59 -74.22 13.82 -37.55
N VAL A 60 -74.36 12.53 -37.31
CA VAL A 60 -73.33 11.51 -37.56
C VAL A 60 -73.21 11.22 -39.04
N VAL A 61 -74.30 11.12 -39.74
CA VAL A 61 -74.27 10.96 -41.22
C VAL A 61 -73.62 12.18 -41.86
N ASN A 62 -73.87 13.36 -41.34
CA ASN A 62 -73.27 14.63 -41.85
C ASN A 62 -71.73 14.64 -41.58
N THR A 63 -71.28 14.11 -40.43
CA THR A 63 -69.85 14.04 -40.09
C THR A 63 -69.13 13.05 -41.00
N ALA A 64 -69.63 11.86 -41.20
CA ALA A 64 -69.04 10.85 -42.10
C ALA A 64 -68.96 11.37 -43.52
N ILE A 65 -70.07 12.00 -44.00
CA ILE A 65 -70.08 12.62 -45.35
C ILE A 65 -69.12 13.79 -45.43
N ALA A 66 -68.97 14.63 -44.41
CA ALA A 66 -67.99 15.70 -44.34
C ALA A 66 -66.57 15.21 -44.44
N MET A 67 -66.25 14.10 -43.76
CA MET A 67 -64.89 13.45 -43.77
C MET A 67 -64.63 12.83 -45.15
N ARG A 68 -65.54 12.14 -45.74
CA ARG A 68 -65.44 11.62 -47.13
C ARG A 68 -65.27 12.78 -48.12
N LYS A 69 -66.01 13.87 -47.98
CA LYS A 69 -65.89 15.08 -48.80
C LYS A 69 -64.46 15.72 -48.63
N LYS A 70 -63.98 15.83 -47.41
CA LYS A 70 -62.71 16.40 -47.08
C LYS A 70 -61.55 15.53 -47.67
N CYS A 71 -61.70 14.22 -47.64
CA CYS A 71 -60.75 13.29 -48.23
C CYS A 71 -60.65 13.52 -49.74
N ARG A 72 -61.80 13.74 -50.42
CA ARG A 72 -61.88 13.93 -51.82
C ARG A 72 -61.35 15.28 -52.32
N THR A 73 -61.39 16.29 -51.46
CA THR A 73 -60.86 17.64 -51.81
C THR A 73 -59.36 17.78 -51.44
N SER A 74 -58.74 16.77 -50.86
CA SER A 74 -57.30 16.78 -50.50
C SER A 74 -56.47 15.92 -51.44
N PRO A 75 -55.69 16.49 -52.38
CA PRO A 75 -54.97 15.76 -53.43
C PRO A 75 -53.83 14.91 -52.86
N GLY A 76 -53.73 14.39 -51.91
CA GLY A 76 -52.65 13.52 -51.29
C GLY A 76 -53.18 12.66 -50.14
N GLY A 77 -54.51 12.76 -49.92
CA GLY A 77 -55.13 12.20 -48.72
C GLY A 77 -55.07 13.16 -47.55
N PHE A 78 -55.72 12.80 -46.43
CA PHE A 78 -55.66 13.58 -45.19
C PHE A 78 -55.49 12.70 -43.99
N LYS A 79 -54.95 13.28 -42.95
CA LYS A 79 -54.75 12.65 -41.65
C LYS A 79 -55.35 13.57 -40.59
N GLN A 80 -56.16 13.03 -39.68
CA GLN A 80 -56.80 13.79 -38.62
C GLN A 80 -56.97 12.91 -37.38
N THR A 81 -56.69 13.46 -36.21
CA THR A 81 -57.03 12.83 -34.92
C THR A 81 -58.45 13.26 -34.55
N LEU A 82 -59.27 12.28 -34.29
CA LEU A 82 -60.63 12.48 -33.81
C LEU A 82 -60.67 12.27 -32.32
N ASN A 83 -61.07 13.29 -31.57
CA ASN A 83 -61.30 13.17 -30.15
C ASN A 83 -62.81 12.97 -29.92
N PRO A 84 -63.26 11.93 -29.24
CA PRO A 84 -64.67 11.73 -28.98
C PRO A 84 -65.21 12.84 -28.11
N PRO A 85 -66.42 13.33 -28.38
CA PRO A 85 -67.00 14.50 -27.69
C PRO A 85 -67.39 14.25 -26.24
N ARG A 86 -67.49 13.06 -25.70
CA ARG A 86 -67.76 12.74 -24.29
C ARG A 86 -67.26 11.39 -23.82
N LEU A 87 -66.59 11.42 -22.70
CA LEU A 87 -66.30 10.45 -21.59
C LEU A 87 -66.04 8.96 -21.81
N SER A 88 -66.25 8.33 -22.95
CA SER A 88 -66.10 6.89 -23.13
C SER A 88 -65.37 6.46 -24.42
N GLY A 89 -64.81 7.35 -25.15
CA GLY A 89 -64.15 7.02 -26.41
C GLY A 89 -62.67 7.42 -26.44
N SER A 90 -61.83 6.52 -26.87
CA SER A 90 -60.40 6.78 -27.11
C SER A 90 -60.17 7.66 -28.35
N ALA A 91 -59.16 8.51 -28.30
CA ALA A 91 -58.71 9.24 -29.48
C ALA A 91 -58.45 8.27 -30.64
N GLN A 92 -58.97 8.60 -31.79
CA GLN A 92 -58.85 7.79 -33.00
C GLN A 92 -58.07 8.54 -34.07
N LEU A 93 -57.17 7.86 -34.75
CA LEU A 93 -56.47 8.38 -35.90
C LEU A 93 -57.21 8.01 -37.17
N LEU A 94 -57.67 9.00 -37.90
CA LEU A 94 -58.32 8.82 -39.18
C LEU A 94 -57.37 9.22 -40.29
N VAL A 95 -57.21 8.32 -41.27
CA VAL A 95 -56.45 8.56 -42.50
C VAL A 95 -57.36 8.29 -43.67
N GLY A 96 -57.42 9.24 -44.59
CA GLY A 96 -58.29 9.11 -45.76
C GLY A 96 -57.49 9.33 -47.05
N ARG A 97 -57.82 8.55 -48.08
CA ARG A 97 -57.28 8.72 -49.43
C ARG A 97 -58.32 8.38 -50.50
N THR A 98 -58.32 9.17 -51.56
CA THR A 98 -59.16 8.91 -52.75
C THR A 98 -58.32 8.25 -53.84
N THR A 99 -58.87 7.33 -54.60
CA THR A 99 -58.24 6.70 -55.77
C THR A 99 -57.92 7.74 -56.83
N ALA A 100 -56.88 7.46 -57.66
CA ALA A 100 -56.42 8.43 -58.69
C ALA A 100 -57.49 8.82 -59.73
N ASP A 101 -58.45 7.90 -59.98
CA ASP A 101 -59.56 8.12 -60.88
C ASP A 101 -60.77 8.82 -60.23
N GLY A 102 -60.66 9.09 -58.91
CA GLY A 102 -61.75 9.71 -58.14
C GLY A 102 -62.97 8.81 -57.86
N SER A 103 -62.92 7.53 -58.27
CA SER A 103 -64.03 6.60 -58.18
C SER A 103 -64.37 6.19 -56.73
N TYR A 104 -63.35 6.01 -55.90
CA TYR A 104 -63.52 5.52 -54.51
C TYR A 104 -62.73 6.36 -53.52
N THR A 105 -63.30 6.47 -52.34
CA THR A 105 -62.61 7.06 -51.15
C THR A 105 -62.50 6.02 -50.05
N VAL A 106 -61.28 5.82 -49.56
CA VAL A 106 -60.97 4.89 -48.48
C VAL A 106 -60.64 5.69 -47.25
N LEU A 107 -61.32 5.41 -46.15
CA LEU A 107 -61.04 5.94 -44.83
C LEU A 107 -60.58 4.78 -43.91
N VAL A 108 -59.46 4.95 -43.25
CA VAL A 108 -58.93 4.00 -42.26
C VAL A 108 -58.86 4.67 -40.92
N THR A 109 -59.44 4.02 -39.93
CA THR A 109 -59.48 4.53 -38.57
C THR A 109 -58.82 3.55 -37.61
N THR A 110 -58.00 4.02 -36.73
CA THR A 110 -57.37 3.23 -35.66
C THR A 110 -57.44 3.91 -34.30
N SER A 111 -57.58 3.13 -33.23
CA SER A 111 -57.61 3.66 -31.88
C SER A 111 -56.21 3.95 -31.35
N LEU A 112 -56.01 5.06 -30.67
CA LEU A 112 -54.79 5.44 -30.00
C LEU A 112 -54.70 5.01 -28.53
N VAL A 113 -55.67 4.19 -28.03
CA VAL A 113 -55.79 3.77 -26.63
C VAL A 113 -54.46 3.13 -26.13
N HIS A 114 -53.96 2.19 -26.87
CA HIS A 114 -52.74 1.44 -26.43
C HIS A 114 -51.50 2.31 -26.34
N VAL A 115 -51.41 3.34 -27.19
CA VAL A 115 -50.27 4.29 -27.13
C VAL A 115 -50.41 5.21 -25.92
N ALA A 116 -51.61 5.67 -25.58
CA ALA A 116 -51.85 6.54 -24.44
C ALA A 116 -51.65 5.80 -23.10
N GLU A 117 -52.13 4.55 -23.00
CA GLU A 117 -51.91 3.73 -21.80
C GLU A 117 -50.43 3.42 -21.58
N ALA A 118 -49.71 3.01 -22.60
CA ALA A 118 -48.27 2.75 -22.53
C ALA A 118 -47.51 4.04 -22.12
N SER A 119 -47.88 5.19 -22.65
CA SER A 119 -47.29 6.48 -22.30
C SER A 119 -47.53 6.85 -20.84
N ASN A 120 -48.76 6.62 -20.32
CA ASN A 120 -49.11 6.90 -18.92
C ASN A 120 -48.36 5.99 -17.95
N VAL A 121 -48.26 4.69 -18.26
CA VAL A 121 -47.46 3.72 -17.46
C VAL A 121 -45.98 4.13 -17.44
N LEU A 122 -45.44 4.48 -18.60
CA LEU A 122 -44.06 4.89 -18.71
C LEU A 122 -43.76 6.20 -17.96
N SER A 123 -44.67 7.18 -18.07
CA SER A 123 -44.51 8.47 -17.39
C SER A 123 -44.60 8.38 -15.88
N THR A 124 -45.27 7.36 -15.34
CA THR A 124 -45.41 7.12 -13.89
C THR A 124 -44.27 6.27 -13.33
N LEU A 125 -43.83 5.25 -14.08
CA LEU A 125 -42.78 4.33 -13.61
C LEU A 125 -41.36 4.91 -13.78
N LEU A 126 -41.10 5.68 -14.84
CA LEU A 126 -39.78 6.28 -15.07
C LEU A 126 -39.29 7.17 -13.92
N PRO A 127 -40.07 8.15 -13.41
CA PRO A 127 -39.61 8.98 -12.28
C PRO A 127 -39.43 8.17 -10.98
N LEU A 128 -40.30 7.16 -10.77
CA LEU A 128 -40.13 6.27 -9.62
C LEU A 128 -38.83 5.46 -9.69
N ALA A 129 -38.58 4.85 -10.85
CA ALA A 129 -37.34 4.12 -11.08
C ALA A 129 -36.11 5.03 -10.97
N ALA A 130 -36.16 6.24 -11.53
CA ALA A 130 -35.11 7.23 -11.40
C ALA A 130 -34.85 7.64 -9.94
N ALA A 131 -35.88 7.84 -9.16
CA ALA A 131 -35.79 8.15 -7.73
C ALA A 131 -35.12 7.00 -6.93
N LEU A 132 -35.51 5.75 -7.20
CA LEU A 132 -34.91 4.57 -6.56
C LEU A 132 -33.43 4.43 -6.92
N ILE A 133 -33.08 4.60 -8.20
CA ILE A 133 -31.69 4.56 -8.65
C ILE A 133 -30.89 5.68 -8.00
N PHE A 134 -31.45 6.88 -7.88
CA PHE A 134 -30.79 8.01 -7.23
C PHE A 134 -30.52 7.75 -5.74
N VAL A 135 -31.51 7.24 -5.01
CA VAL A 135 -31.35 6.87 -3.59
C VAL A 135 -30.30 5.77 -3.43
N PHE A 136 -30.33 4.75 -4.29
CA PHE A 136 -29.33 3.68 -4.29
C PHE A 136 -27.92 4.22 -4.59
N ALA A 137 -27.77 5.07 -5.59
CA ALA A 137 -26.49 5.69 -5.93
C ALA A 137 -25.92 6.57 -4.80
N MET A 138 -26.79 7.35 -4.15
CA MET A 138 -26.42 8.17 -2.99
C MET A 138 -25.96 7.31 -1.80
N SER A 139 -26.70 6.23 -1.49
CA SER A 139 -26.33 5.32 -0.41
C SER A 139 -25.01 4.57 -0.72
N ALA A 140 -24.84 4.11 -1.96
CA ALA A 140 -23.62 3.46 -2.41
C ALA A 140 -22.41 4.43 -2.36
N ALA A 141 -22.58 5.66 -2.81
CA ALA A 141 -21.54 6.70 -2.74
C ALA A 141 -21.15 7.04 -1.30
N TRP A 142 -22.14 7.12 -0.39
CA TRP A 142 -21.89 7.35 1.03
C TRP A 142 -21.12 6.18 1.68
N LEU A 143 -21.54 4.94 1.42
CA LEU A 143 -20.85 3.74 1.90
C LEU A 143 -19.40 3.66 1.35
N PHE A 144 -19.22 3.96 0.06
CA PHE A 144 -17.90 3.99 -0.56
C PHE A 144 -17.01 5.07 0.05
N SER A 145 -17.57 6.24 0.36
CA SER A 145 -16.83 7.33 1.02
C SER A 145 -16.34 6.94 2.42
N GLU A 146 -17.19 6.32 3.24
CA GLU A 146 -16.84 5.88 4.60
C GLU A 146 -15.85 4.69 4.58
N TRP A 147 -16.04 3.78 3.65
CA TRP A 147 -15.27 2.52 3.59
C TRP A 147 -13.92 2.67 2.89
N PHE A 148 -13.83 3.52 1.88
CA PHE A 148 -12.67 3.64 1.00
C PHE A 148 -11.99 5.00 1.09
N THR A 149 -12.74 6.08 0.90
CA THR A 149 -12.16 7.42 0.77
C THR A 149 -11.62 7.96 2.09
N LYS A 150 -12.31 7.70 3.19
CA LYS A 150 -11.94 8.20 4.51
C LYS A 150 -10.65 7.57 5.04
N PRO A 151 -10.45 6.21 5.00
CA PRO A 151 -9.18 5.59 5.40
C PRO A 151 -8.00 6.03 4.54
N LEU A 152 -8.17 6.15 3.22
CA LEU A 152 -7.12 6.65 2.34
C LEU A 152 -6.70 8.09 2.66
N ARG A 153 -7.66 8.96 3.02
CA ARG A 153 -7.34 10.32 3.47
C ARG A 153 -6.62 10.34 4.81
N GLN A 154 -6.95 9.41 5.72
CA GLN A 154 -6.24 9.26 6.99
C GLN A 154 -4.80 8.83 6.76
N LEU A 155 -4.55 7.80 5.95
CA LEU A 155 -3.21 7.35 5.54
C LEU A 155 -2.41 8.49 4.89
N SER A 156 -3.00 9.21 3.94
CA SER A 156 -2.34 10.34 3.28
C SER A 156 -1.98 11.48 4.27
N ARG A 157 -2.83 11.76 5.25
CA ARG A 157 -2.53 12.76 6.31
C ARG A 157 -1.43 12.28 7.24
N ALA A 158 -1.47 11.00 7.64
CA ALA A 158 -0.46 10.38 8.47
C ALA A 158 0.91 10.41 7.77
N ALA A 159 0.99 10.03 6.50
CA ALA A 159 2.21 10.11 5.70
C ALA A 159 2.77 11.54 5.60
N ARG A 160 1.91 12.54 5.44
CA ARG A 160 2.33 13.94 5.44
C ARG A 160 2.84 14.43 6.80
N GLN A 161 2.29 13.92 7.89
CA GLN A 161 2.79 14.24 9.24
C GLN A 161 4.14 13.57 9.49
N MET A 162 4.30 12.32 9.06
CA MET A 162 5.56 11.60 9.12
C MET A 162 6.66 12.30 8.33
N ALA A 163 6.37 12.81 7.13
CA ALA A 163 7.30 13.60 6.32
C ALA A 163 7.73 14.93 7.00
N LYS A 164 6.96 15.43 7.96
CA LYS A 164 7.29 16.60 8.77
C LYS A 164 8.02 16.28 10.08
N GLY A 165 8.39 14.99 10.27
CA GLY A 165 9.12 14.54 11.46
C GLY A 165 8.22 14.11 12.63
N ASN A 166 6.91 14.09 12.47
CA ASN A 166 6.02 13.52 13.47
C ASN A 166 5.82 12.03 13.17
N TYR A 167 6.62 11.19 13.82
CA TYR A 167 6.61 9.73 13.61
C TYR A 167 5.63 9.00 14.55
N ALA A 168 5.09 9.67 15.57
CA ALA A 168 4.16 9.07 16.53
C ALA A 168 2.71 9.01 16.01
N VAL A 169 2.54 8.91 14.69
CA VAL A 169 1.23 8.86 14.04
C VAL A 169 0.81 7.41 13.87
N GLN A 170 -0.39 7.10 14.37
CA GLN A 170 -1.02 5.79 14.15
C GLN A 170 -2.31 5.95 13.35
N VAL A 171 -2.55 5.03 12.43
CA VAL A 171 -3.76 4.92 11.63
C VAL A 171 -4.56 3.73 12.13
N GLU A 172 -5.88 3.93 12.35
CA GLU A 172 -6.76 2.84 12.77
C GLU A 172 -6.81 1.73 11.70
N SER A 173 -6.46 0.51 12.09
CA SER A 173 -6.58 -0.67 11.24
C SER A 173 -7.96 -1.28 11.40
N ARG A 174 -8.69 -1.46 10.28
CA ARG A 174 -9.93 -2.23 10.20
C ARG A 174 -9.67 -3.55 9.49
N ARG A 175 -10.51 -4.57 9.72
CA ARG A 175 -10.39 -5.85 9.02
C ARG A 175 -10.77 -5.71 7.54
N SER A 176 -9.82 -5.34 6.71
CA SER A 176 -9.94 -5.20 5.24
C SER A 176 -8.54 -5.01 4.65
N GLU A 177 -8.37 -5.12 3.33
CA GLU A 177 -7.08 -4.88 2.64
C GLU A 177 -6.52 -3.48 2.94
N LEU A 178 -7.38 -2.48 3.15
CA LEU A 178 -6.96 -1.15 3.62
C LEU A 178 -6.53 -1.16 5.08
N GLY A 179 -7.02 -2.09 5.87
CA GLY A 179 -6.59 -2.31 7.25
C GLY A 179 -5.19 -2.91 7.32
N ASP A 180 -4.89 -3.86 6.44
CA ASP A 180 -3.56 -4.45 6.32
C ASP A 180 -2.54 -3.38 5.90
N LEU A 181 -2.89 -2.55 4.90
CA LEU A 181 -2.07 -1.40 4.51
C LEU A 181 -1.86 -0.38 5.65
N ALA A 182 -2.89 -0.15 6.49
CA ALA A 182 -2.75 0.71 7.66
C ALA A 182 -1.82 0.09 8.71
N GLN A 183 -1.84 -1.23 8.88
CA GLN A 183 -0.94 -1.96 9.76
C GLN A 183 0.51 -1.89 9.28
N ASP A 184 0.75 -2.14 7.99
CA ASP A 184 2.08 -2.03 7.37
C ASP A 184 2.63 -0.60 7.50
N PHE A 185 1.76 0.41 7.29
CA PHE A 185 2.13 1.81 7.50
C PHE A 185 2.50 2.10 8.96
N ASN A 186 1.73 1.59 9.92
CA ASN A 186 2.04 1.77 11.35
C ASN A 186 3.37 1.12 11.73
N HIS A 187 3.63 -0.10 11.22
CA HIS A 187 4.89 -0.79 11.43
C HIS A 187 6.07 0.02 10.86
N MET A 188 5.93 0.52 9.63
CA MET A 188 6.94 1.40 9.02
C MET A 188 7.13 2.69 9.83
N ALA A 189 6.06 3.30 10.35
CA ALA A 189 6.14 4.50 11.17
C ALA A 189 6.89 4.25 12.49
N GLU A 190 6.66 3.10 13.13
CA GLU A 190 7.39 2.67 14.33
C GLU A 190 8.88 2.46 14.04
N GLU A 191 9.23 1.80 12.93
CA GLU A 191 10.62 1.59 12.54
C GLU A 191 11.36 2.92 12.28
N VAL A 192 10.71 3.85 11.55
CA VAL A 192 11.28 5.19 11.32
C VAL A 192 11.40 5.98 12.64
N GLN A 193 10.41 5.86 13.53
CA GLN A 193 10.48 6.50 14.84
C GLN A 193 11.66 5.97 15.67
N ARG A 194 11.84 4.65 15.72
CA ARG A 194 12.99 4.01 16.40
C ARG A 194 14.31 4.48 15.81
N ALA A 195 14.43 4.49 14.47
CA ALA A 195 15.64 4.96 13.79
C ALA A 195 15.94 6.43 14.10
N ALA A 196 14.94 7.30 14.05
CA ALA A 196 15.09 8.73 14.34
C ALA A 196 15.42 8.98 15.82
N GLN A 197 14.88 8.21 16.75
CA GLN A 197 15.23 8.29 18.17
C GLN A 197 16.68 7.82 18.37
N MET A 198 17.05 6.69 17.80
CA MET A 198 18.41 6.14 17.88
C MET A 198 19.45 7.13 17.32
N GLN A 199 19.14 7.82 16.24
CA GLN A 199 20.00 8.86 15.68
C GLN A 199 20.16 10.08 16.63
N ARG A 200 19.08 10.51 17.28
CA ARG A 200 19.13 11.61 18.27
C ARG A 200 19.98 11.22 19.48
N ASP A 201 19.78 10.02 20.01
CA ASP A 201 20.53 9.52 21.17
C ASP A 201 22.00 9.36 20.82
N LEU A 202 22.32 8.91 19.59
CA LEU A 202 23.69 8.85 19.08
C LEU A 202 24.35 10.26 19.13
N LEU A 203 23.71 11.27 18.53
CA LEU A 203 24.24 12.62 18.47
C LEU A 203 24.40 13.25 19.85
N ALA A 204 23.45 13.00 20.74
CA ALA A 204 23.53 13.51 22.13
C ALA A 204 24.71 12.88 22.89
N ASN A 205 24.88 11.56 22.80
CA ASN A 205 25.95 10.84 23.49
C ASN A 205 27.34 11.19 22.90
N VAL A 206 27.47 11.23 21.56
CA VAL A 206 28.71 11.69 20.91
C VAL A 206 29.08 13.10 21.39
N SER A 207 28.10 14.02 21.43
CA SER A 207 28.36 15.40 21.86
C SER A 207 28.81 15.48 23.30
N HIS A 208 28.23 14.65 24.18
CA HIS A 208 28.65 14.57 25.59
C HIS A 208 30.07 14.03 25.72
N ASP A 209 30.36 12.90 25.03
CA ASP A 209 31.64 12.19 25.14
C ASP A 209 32.80 12.94 24.47
N LEU A 210 32.53 13.80 23.49
CA LEU A 210 33.52 14.73 22.95
C LEU A 210 33.79 15.91 23.88
N ARG A 211 32.77 16.40 24.60
CA ARG A 211 32.89 17.62 25.44
C ARG A 211 33.85 17.40 26.61
N THR A 212 33.77 16.22 27.25
CA THR A 212 34.56 15.91 28.45
C THR A 212 36.08 15.97 28.18
N PRO A 213 36.65 15.20 27.21
CA PRO A 213 38.07 15.27 26.91
C PRO A 213 38.51 16.64 26.38
N LEU A 214 37.69 17.34 25.57
CA LEU A 214 37.99 18.67 25.13
C LEU A 214 38.11 19.66 26.28
N THR A 215 37.28 19.54 27.32
CA THR A 215 37.35 20.37 28.52
C THR A 215 38.63 20.09 29.30
N LEU A 216 39.04 18.82 29.43
CA LEU A 216 40.28 18.42 30.09
C LEU A 216 41.51 18.93 29.31
N ILE A 217 41.58 18.71 28.01
CA ILE A 217 42.68 19.22 27.14
C ILE A 217 42.78 20.71 27.29
N LYS A 218 41.69 21.45 27.22
CA LYS A 218 41.68 22.92 27.39
C LYS A 218 42.17 23.32 28.77
N GLY A 219 41.66 22.69 29.84
CA GLY A 219 42.06 23.03 31.22
C GLY A 219 43.53 22.78 31.49
N TYR A 220 44.06 21.64 31.07
CA TYR A 220 45.50 21.32 31.23
C TYR A 220 46.37 22.21 30.35
N ALA A 221 45.97 22.52 29.13
CA ALA A 221 46.68 23.46 28.28
C ALA A 221 46.73 24.90 28.87
N GLU A 222 45.63 25.35 29.47
CA GLU A 222 45.58 26.62 30.18
C GLU A 222 46.48 26.61 31.45
N THR A 223 46.49 25.46 32.20
CA THR A 223 47.33 25.28 33.38
C THR A 223 48.83 25.27 33.00
N VAL A 224 49.19 24.59 31.94
CA VAL A 224 50.57 24.61 31.42
C VAL A 224 50.99 26.02 31.00
N ARG A 225 50.10 26.75 30.29
CA ARG A 225 50.40 28.10 29.82
C ARG A 225 50.57 29.08 30.96
N ASP A 226 49.70 29.03 31.99
CA ASP A 226 49.55 30.11 32.97
C ASP A 226 50.25 29.79 34.32
N LEU A 227 50.49 28.54 34.65
CA LEU A 227 50.94 28.11 35.98
C LEU A 227 52.21 27.21 35.98
N THR A 228 52.26 26.21 35.15
CA THR A 228 53.27 25.13 35.26
C THR A 228 54.27 25.10 34.10
N GLY A 229 54.24 26.08 33.19
CA GLY A 229 55.11 26.14 32.00
C GLY A 229 56.60 26.05 32.28
N ASP A 230 57.05 26.60 33.39
CA ASP A 230 58.44 26.60 33.82
C ASP A 230 58.85 25.36 34.68
N ASP A 231 57.88 24.65 35.24
CA ASP A 231 58.08 23.41 35.97
C ASP A 231 58.03 22.20 35.02
N LYS A 232 59.18 21.70 34.67
CA LYS A 232 59.31 20.63 33.69
C LYS A 232 58.53 19.36 34.06
N ALA A 233 58.55 18.97 35.35
CA ALA A 233 57.92 17.72 35.78
C ALA A 233 56.39 17.79 35.66
N HIS A 234 55.78 18.87 36.18
CA HIS A 234 54.32 19.07 36.09
C HIS A 234 53.88 19.35 34.66
N ARG A 235 54.66 20.11 33.89
CA ARG A 235 54.37 20.36 32.46
C ARG A 235 54.35 19.06 31.64
N ASP A 236 55.37 18.22 31.80
CA ASP A 236 55.46 16.98 31.04
C ASP A 236 54.34 15.99 31.44
N GLU A 237 53.96 15.91 32.72
CA GLU A 237 52.77 15.16 33.19
C GLU A 237 51.48 15.68 32.55
N GLN A 238 51.26 16.99 32.57
CA GLN A 238 50.03 17.60 31.99
C GLN A 238 49.98 17.48 30.47
N MET A 239 51.12 17.58 29.80
CA MET A 239 51.22 17.36 28.36
C MET A 239 50.89 15.89 27.99
N ASN A 240 51.32 14.89 28.79
CA ASN A 240 50.96 13.51 28.59
C ASN A 240 49.42 13.31 28.71
N ILE A 241 48.77 13.94 29.68
CA ILE A 241 47.29 13.90 29.81
C ILE A 241 46.62 14.49 28.56
N ILE A 242 47.13 15.60 28.01
CA ILE A 242 46.63 16.18 26.77
C ILE A 242 46.77 15.23 25.61
N VAL A 243 47.89 14.56 25.46
CA VAL A 243 48.15 13.57 24.41
C VAL A 243 47.18 12.38 24.56
N ASP A 244 47.09 11.81 25.77
CA ASP A 244 46.18 10.68 26.05
C ASP A 244 44.71 11.01 25.73
N GLU A 245 44.24 12.20 26.10
CA GLU A 245 42.86 12.62 25.80
C GLU A 245 42.66 12.91 24.30
N THR A 246 43.69 13.35 23.58
CA THR A 246 43.68 13.52 22.12
C THR A 246 43.56 12.17 21.40
N ASP A 247 44.37 11.18 21.85
CA ASP A 247 44.31 9.81 21.31
C ASP A 247 42.91 9.17 21.56
N ARG A 248 42.34 9.41 22.76
CA ARG A 248 40.99 8.99 23.11
C ARG A 248 39.93 9.61 22.20
N LEU A 249 40.05 10.92 21.91
CA LEU A 249 39.14 11.60 20.96
C LEU A 249 39.24 11.00 19.56
N THR A 250 40.44 10.72 19.11
CA THR A 250 40.71 10.10 17.79
C THR A 250 40.04 8.73 17.69
N ALA A 251 40.20 7.90 18.73
CA ALA A 251 39.56 6.58 18.80
C ALA A 251 38.03 6.68 18.80
N LEU A 252 37.47 7.65 19.55
CA LEU A 252 36.03 7.88 19.59
C LEU A 252 35.47 8.30 18.22
N VAL A 253 36.11 9.28 17.56
CA VAL A 253 35.70 9.74 16.22
C VAL A 253 35.78 8.60 15.22
N SER A 254 36.86 7.80 15.24
CA SER A 254 37.01 6.63 14.37
C SER A 254 35.88 5.62 14.59
N SER A 255 35.54 5.31 15.85
CA SER A 255 34.44 4.39 16.18
C SER A 255 33.07 4.89 15.72
N VAL A 256 32.82 6.20 15.84
CA VAL A 256 31.57 6.82 15.35
C VAL A 256 31.48 6.75 13.83
N MET A 257 32.57 7.02 13.12
CA MET A 257 32.61 6.93 11.65
C MET A 257 32.43 5.49 11.18
N GLU A 258 33.05 4.53 11.85
CA GLU A 258 32.90 3.11 11.58
C GLU A 258 31.45 2.65 11.79
N LEU A 259 30.84 2.98 12.92
CA LEU A 259 29.45 2.68 13.19
C LEU A 259 28.52 3.29 12.12
N SER A 260 28.79 4.53 11.70
CA SER A 260 28.02 5.21 10.64
C SER A 260 28.13 4.46 9.30
N LYS A 261 29.32 4.01 8.90
CA LYS A 261 29.52 3.27 7.67
C LYS A 261 28.79 1.92 7.67
N VAL A 262 28.96 1.13 8.74
CA VAL A 262 28.31 -0.18 8.86
C VAL A 262 26.78 -0.06 8.90
N THR A 263 26.24 0.96 9.60
CA THR A 263 24.78 1.11 9.73
C THR A 263 24.11 1.76 8.54
N SER A 264 24.83 2.58 7.76
CA SER A 264 24.28 3.20 6.54
C SER A 264 24.29 2.25 5.33
N GLY A 265 24.89 1.06 5.46
CA GLY A 265 25.13 0.15 4.33
C GLY A 265 26.12 0.72 3.30
N ALA A 266 26.86 1.78 3.68
CA ALA A 266 27.88 2.38 2.82
C ALA A 266 29.10 1.47 2.64
N ASP A 267 29.43 0.68 3.66
CA ASP A 267 30.38 -0.42 3.54
C ASP A 267 29.67 -1.59 2.86
N ARG A 268 29.93 -1.80 1.59
CA ARG A 268 29.48 -3.00 0.87
C ARG A 268 30.18 -4.19 1.50
N CYS A 269 29.41 -5.13 2.03
CA CYS A 269 29.92 -6.38 2.55
C CYS A 269 30.45 -7.23 1.37
N GLU A 270 31.76 -7.24 1.18
CA GLU A 270 32.43 -8.00 0.12
C GLU A 270 32.81 -9.39 0.64
N ARG A 271 31.85 -10.31 0.58
CA ARG A 271 32.05 -11.68 1.06
C ARG A 271 32.91 -12.46 0.10
N VAL A 272 33.94 -13.07 0.63
CA VAL A 272 34.86 -13.97 -0.07
C VAL A 272 35.05 -15.24 0.74
N ASN A 273 35.55 -16.30 0.09
CA ASN A 273 35.96 -17.51 0.78
C ASN A 273 37.35 -17.32 1.35
N PHE A 274 37.54 -17.57 2.64
CA PHE A 274 38.83 -17.54 3.32
C PHE A 274 38.83 -18.51 4.50
N ASP A 275 40.03 -18.76 5.07
CA ASP A 275 40.18 -19.58 6.27
C ASP A 275 40.11 -18.71 7.53
N MET A 276 39.10 -18.98 8.38
CA MET A 276 38.91 -18.26 9.64
C MET A 276 40.02 -18.56 10.65
N GLY A 277 40.62 -19.76 10.62
CA GLY A 277 41.77 -20.12 11.44
C GLY A 277 42.96 -19.23 11.13
N GLN A 278 43.27 -19.06 9.85
CA GLN A 278 44.37 -18.17 9.41
C GLN A 278 44.09 -16.71 9.85
N LEU A 279 42.88 -16.22 9.71
CA LEU A 279 42.54 -14.85 10.16
C LEU A 279 42.70 -14.70 11.68
N CYS A 280 42.29 -15.69 12.48
CA CYS A 280 42.51 -15.69 13.93
C CYS A 280 43.98 -15.63 14.29
N ASP A 281 44.82 -16.36 13.58
CA ASP A 281 46.28 -16.39 13.77
C ASP A 281 46.90 -15.03 13.44
N GLU A 282 46.62 -14.47 12.26
CA GLU A 282 47.08 -13.14 11.83
C GLU A 282 46.64 -12.01 12.80
N VAL A 283 45.44 -12.11 13.33
CA VAL A 283 44.94 -11.15 14.32
C VAL A 283 45.66 -11.33 15.64
N SER A 284 45.89 -12.57 16.11
CA SER A 284 46.53 -12.86 17.38
C SER A 284 47.95 -12.34 17.45
N GLU A 285 48.75 -12.47 16.38
CA GLU A 285 50.12 -11.98 16.29
C GLU A 285 50.26 -10.49 16.62
N ARG A 286 49.26 -9.68 16.30
CA ARG A 286 49.28 -8.24 16.60
C ARG A 286 49.18 -7.93 18.09
N TYR A 287 48.69 -8.87 18.89
CA TYR A 287 48.53 -8.70 20.34
C TYR A 287 49.77 -9.20 21.13
N ASP A 288 50.70 -9.94 20.51
CA ASP A 288 51.85 -10.49 21.19
C ASP A 288 52.73 -9.42 21.87
N ALA A 289 52.97 -8.31 21.18
CA ALA A 289 53.79 -7.23 21.74
C ALA A 289 53.06 -6.53 22.93
N ILE A 290 51.73 -6.34 22.84
CA ILE A 290 50.95 -5.74 23.88
C ILE A 290 50.85 -6.67 25.11
N CYS A 291 50.66 -7.95 24.86
CA CYS A 291 50.64 -8.99 25.89
C CYS A 291 51.99 -9.07 26.64
N ALA A 292 53.11 -9.11 25.90
CA ALA A 292 54.43 -9.13 26.49
C ALA A 292 54.73 -7.90 27.36
N GLN A 293 54.30 -6.72 26.92
CA GLN A 293 54.50 -5.49 27.67
C GLN A 293 53.74 -5.43 28.99
N ASN A 294 52.50 -5.99 29.00
CA ASN A 294 51.61 -5.95 30.16
C ASN A 294 51.67 -7.22 31.04
N GLY A 295 52.43 -8.24 30.64
CA GLY A 295 52.46 -9.51 31.34
C GLY A 295 51.20 -10.34 31.16
N TRP A 296 50.49 -10.15 30.04
CA TRP A 296 49.26 -10.87 29.67
C TRP A 296 49.57 -12.01 28.71
N GLN A 297 48.64 -12.94 28.52
CA GLN A 297 48.75 -14.05 27.60
C GLN A 297 47.49 -14.24 26.79
N LEU A 298 47.57 -14.06 25.47
CA LEU A 298 46.56 -14.53 24.53
C LEU A 298 46.82 -16.02 24.23
N LYS A 299 45.85 -16.88 24.53
CA LYS A 299 45.88 -18.28 24.11
C LYS A 299 45.07 -18.45 22.84
N LEU A 300 45.69 -18.99 21.80
CA LEU A 300 45.02 -19.32 20.54
C LEU A 300 44.70 -20.82 20.53
N GLU A 301 43.42 -21.17 20.37
CA GLU A 301 42.95 -22.56 20.30
C GLU A 301 42.29 -22.78 18.94
N LEU A 302 43.04 -23.33 18.00
CA LEU A 302 42.61 -23.65 16.65
C LEU A 302 42.74 -25.15 16.39
N PRO A 303 41.86 -25.77 15.57
CA PRO A 303 42.08 -27.13 15.09
C PRO A 303 43.17 -27.17 14.03
N ASP A 304 43.74 -28.36 13.77
CA ASP A 304 44.71 -28.56 12.69
C ASP A 304 44.09 -28.49 11.28
N GLU A 305 42.75 -28.55 11.18
CA GLU A 305 41.99 -28.48 9.93
C GLU A 305 41.62 -27.06 9.56
N GLU A 306 41.57 -26.76 8.25
CA GLU A 306 41.11 -25.48 7.75
C GLU A 306 39.65 -25.21 8.16
N LEU A 307 39.33 -23.95 8.45
CA LEU A 307 38.01 -23.46 8.79
C LEU A 307 37.47 -22.53 7.69
N PRO A 308 37.13 -23.05 6.50
CA PRO A 308 36.68 -22.22 5.38
C PRO A 308 35.33 -21.61 5.68
N VAL A 309 35.21 -20.30 5.43
CA VAL A 309 34.01 -19.50 5.67
C VAL A 309 33.73 -18.55 4.49
N TYR A 310 32.50 -18.10 4.35
CA TYR A 310 32.11 -17.11 3.36
C TYR A 310 31.64 -15.81 4.05
N ALA A 311 32.58 -14.87 4.20
CA ALA A 311 32.35 -13.62 4.90
C ALA A 311 33.26 -12.51 4.33
N ASP A 312 33.12 -11.30 4.84
CA ASP A 312 34.03 -10.19 4.57
C ASP A 312 35.19 -10.24 5.59
N PRO A 313 36.42 -10.52 5.15
CA PRO A 313 37.55 -10.69 6.06
C PRO A 313 37.89 -9.42 6.84
N ASP A 314 37.77 -8.23 6.23
CA ASP A 314 38.06 -6.96 6.90
C ASP A 314 37.04 -6.69 8.01
N MET A 315 35.77 -6.98 7.77
CA MET A 315 34.73 -6.87 8.80
C MET A 315 34.91 -7.89 9.92
N MET A 316 35.34 -9.13 9.60
CA MET A 316 35.65 -10.15 10.62
C MET A 316 36.85 -9.74 11.45
N GLN A 317 37.90 -9.24 10.82
CA GLN A 317 39.08 -8.72 11.52
C GLN A 317 38.67 -7.60 12.52
N ARG A 318 37.82 -6.67 12.08
CA ARG A 318 37.29 -5.60 12.96
C ARG A 318 36.48 -6.16 14.14
N ALA A 319 35.62 -7.14 13.90
CA ALA A 319 34.87 -7.81 14.95
C ALA A 319 35.78 -8.48 15.97
N LEU A 320 36.82 -9.21 15.51
CA LEU A 320 37.81 -9.83 16.39
C LEU A 320 38.58 -8.78 17.22
N HIS A 321 39.02 -7.68 16.59
CA HIS A 321 39.72 -6.61 17.31
C HIS A 321 38.83 -6.00 18.42
N ASN A 322 37.55 -5.78 18.13
CA ASN A 322 36.60 -5.26 19.12
C ASN A 322 36.39 -6.24 20.29
N LEU A 323 36.29 -7.55 20.00
CA LEU A 323 36.07 -8.56 21.04
C LEU A 323 37.34 -8.79 21.87
N LEU A 324 38.54 -8.89 21.22
CA LEU A 324 39.81 -9.02 21.92
C LEU A 324 40.16 -7.77 22.73
N GLY A 325 39.90 -6.57 22.17
CA GLY A 325 40.04 -5.32 22.91
C GLY A 325 39.14 -5.26 24.15
N ASN A 326 37.93 -5.78 24.06
CA ASN A 326 37.01 -5.89 25.21
C ASN A 326 37.56 -6.89 26.26
N ALA A 327 38.04 -8.05 25.85
CA ALA A 327 38.64 -9.04 26.74
C ALA A 327 39.89 -8.50 27.48
N MET A 328 40.77 -7.75 26.79
CA MET A 328 41.91 -7.07 27.43
C MET A 328 41.48 -5.99 28.42
N HIS A 329 40.40 -5.22 28.08
CA HIS A 329 39.91 -4.16 28.95
C HIS A 329 39.36 -4.72 30.27
N HIS A 330 38.79 -5.91 30.22
CA HIS A 330 38.22 -6.61 31.37
C HIS A 330 39.01 -7.81 31.85
N ILE A 331 40.33 -7.84 31.52
CA ILE A 331 41.21 -8.99 31.84
C ILE A 331 41.16 -9.33 33.32
N GLY A 332 41.19 -10.63 33.60
CA GLY A 332 41.19 -11.13 34.96
C GLY A 332 42.57 -11.05 35.62
N PRO A 333 42.65 -11.42 36.92
CA PRO A 333 43.89 -11.36 37.70
C PRO A 333 44.97 -12.35 37.23
N ASP A 334 44.58 -13.36 36.43
CA ASP A 334 45.50 -14.32 35.83
C ASP A 334 46.14 -13.81 34.52
N GLY A 335 45.65 -12.71 33.98
CA GLY A 335 46.19 -12.10 32.77
C GLY A 335 45.95 -12.91 31.50
N ILE A 336 45.01 -13.85 31.51
CA ILE A 336 44.76 -14.76 30.38
C ILE A 336 43.44 -14.39 29.67
N PHE A 337 43.46 -14.38 28.35
CA PHE A 337 42.28 -14.39 27.50
C PHE A 337 42.48 -15.35 26.31
N ILE A 338 41.43 -15.90 25.76
CA ILE A 338 41.46 -17.02 24.83
C ILE A 338 40.72 -16.66 23.58
N LEU A 339 41.29 -16.86 22.40
CA LEU A 339 40.65 -16.85 21.11
C LEU A 339 40.53 -18.29 20.61
N ARG A 340 39.30 -18.76 20.43
CA ARG A 340 39.05 -20.13 19.98
C ARG A 340 38.22 -20.10 18.69
N ALA A 341 38.60 -20.91 17.74
CA ALA A 341 37.74 -21.20 16.58
C ALA A 341 37.66 -22.73 16.38
N SER A 342 36.46 -23.21 16.10
CA SER A 342 36.18 -24.63 15.93
C SER A 342 35.01 -24.88 15.00
N ARG A 343 35.00 -26.05 14.37
CA ARG A 343 33.86 -26.47 13.56
C ARG A 343 32.73 -26.97 14.48
N CYS A 344 31.50 -26.55 14.15
CA CYS A 344 30.28 -27.01 14.85
C CYS A 344 29.24 -27.49 13.82
N THR A 345 28.11 -28.00 14.27
CA THR A 345 27.04 -28.53 13.40
C THR A 345 26.40 -27.47 12.50
N GLU A 346 26.56 -26.20 12.83
CA GLU A 346 25.95 -25.05 12.13
C GLU A 346 26.98 -24.27 11.29
N GLY A 347 28.26 -24.68 11.32
CA GLY A 347 29.37 -24.02 10.62
C GLY A 347 30.62 -23.85 11.47
N VAL A 348 31.24 -22.68 11.40
CA VAL A 348 32.46 -22.32 12.18
C VAL A 348 32.03 -21.42 13.34
N ARG A 349 32.32 -21.86 14.57
CA ARG A 349 32.11 -21.11 15.82
C ARG A 349 33.42 -20.48 16.26
N VAL A 350 33.36 -19.16 16.52
CA VAL A 350 34.49 -18.41 17.08
C VAL A 350 34.07 -17.86 18.44
N GLU A 351 35.00 -17.95 19.40
CA GLU A 351 34.83 -17.53 20.78
C GLU A 351 35.99 -16.68 21.24
N VAL A 352 35.66 -15.61 21.98
CA VAL A 352 36.64 -14.82 22.75
C VAL A 352 36.26 -14.90 24.20
N GLU A 353 37.14 -15.47 25.02
CA GLU A 353 36.92 -15.73 26.44
C GLU A 353 37.88 -14.88 27.27
N ASP A 354 37.37 -14.23 28.31
CA ASP A 354 38.13 -13.56 29.35
C ASP A 354 37.83 -14.16 30.73
N HIS A 355 38.78 -14.09 31.65
CA HIS A 355 38.61 -14.49 33.04
C HIS A 355 38.40 -13.28 33.95
N GLY A 356 37.74 -12.25 33.44
CA GLY A 356 37.49 -11.00 34.14
C GLY A 356 36.36 -11.04 35.17
N PRO A 357 35.85 -9.87 35.54
CA PRO A 357 34.84 -9.78 36.59
C PRO A 357 33.48 -10.34 36.15
N GLY A 358 33.29 -10.63 34.85
CA GLY A 358 32.01 -11.07 34.32
C GLY A 358 30.98 -9.98 34.27
N ILE A 359 29.81 -10.31 33.73
CA ILE A 359 28.70 -9.37 33.51
C ILE A 359 27.50 -9.81 34.30
N ALA A 360 26.83 -8.87 34.99
CA ALA A 360 25.61 -9.15 35.75
C ALA A 360 24.48 -9.58 34.78
N ALA A 361 23.67 -10.55 35.20
CA ALA A 361 22.56 -11.07 34.38
C ALA A 361 21.56 -9.98 33.95
N ALA A 362 21.41 -8.91 34.73
CA ALA A 362 20.54 -7.77 34.42
C ALA A 362 21.09 -6.93 33.24
N ASP A 363 22.41 -6.95 33.03
CA ASP A 363 23.09 -6.16 32.00
C ASP A 363 23.20 -6.91 30.66
N LEU A 364 23.23 -8.26 30.68
CA LEU A 364 23.42 -9.10 29.49
C LEU A 364 22.52 -8.75 28.28
N PRO A 365 21.23 -8.42 28.44
CA PRO A 365 20.38 -8.05 27.30
C PRO A 365 20.82 -6.78 26.58
N TYR A 366 21.57 -5.90 27.26
CA TYR A 366 21.88 -4.52 26.79
C TYR A 366 23.32 -4.32 26.35
N ILE A 367 24.23 -5.28 26.59
CA ILE A 367 25.67 -5.08 26.34
C ILE A 367 26.03 -4.84 24.86
N PHE A 368 25.17 -5.26 23.94
CA PHE A 368 25.31 -4.99 22.50
C PHE A 368 24.63 -3.70 22.06
N ASP A 369 23.99 -2.98 22.99
CA ASP A 369 23.37 -1.71 22.68
C ASP A 369 24.41 -0.59 22.63
N ARG A 370 24.17 0.41 21.78
CA ARG A 370 25.09 1.53 21.56
C ARG A 370 25.26 2.33 22.84
N TYR A 371 26.51 2.66 23.16
CA TYR A 371 26.86 3.43 24.39
C TYR A 371 26.49 2.73 25.69
N TYR A 372 26.07 1.49 25.67
CA TYR A 372 25.80 0.78 26.89
C TYR A 372 27.13 0.48 27.60
N ARG A 373 27.17 0.81 28.86
CA ARG A 373 28.29 0.53 29.78
C ARG A 373 27.70 0.03 31.09
N SER A 374 28.28 -1.07 31.60
CA SER A 374 27.89 -1.59 32.89
C SER A 374 28.19 -0.57 33.98
N ARG A 375 27.42 -0.61 35.08
CA ARG A 375 27.71 0.23 36.25
C ARG A 375 29.08 -0.04 36.83
N SER A 376 29.63 -1.25 36.65
CA SER A 376 30.98 -1.63 37.05
C SER A 376 32.09 -0.95 36.23
N ASP A 377 31.75 -0.41 35.07
CA ASP A 377 32.68 0.27 34.15
C ASP A 377 32.62 1.80 34.27
N ALA A 378 31.89 2.30 35.25
CA ALA A 378 31.85 3.73 35.53
C ALA A 378 33.24 4.24 35.90
N GLY A 379 33.84 5.08 35.05
CA GLY A 379 35.18 5.64 35.22
C GLY A 379 36.32 4.88 34.49
N LYS A 380 36.07 3.71 33.88
CA LYS A 380 37.07 3.05 33.04
C LYS A 380 37.07 3.62 31.61
N GLN A 381 38.16 3.41 30.88
CA GLN A 381 38.24 3.83 29.47
C GLN A 381 37.36 2.93 28.59
N GLY A 382 36.62 3.52 27.63
CA GLY A 382 35.83 2.77 26.66
C GLY A 382 34.72 3.61 26.03
N THR A 383 34.49 3.49 24.73
CA THR A 383 33.48 4.27 23.99
C THR A 383 32.06 3.68 24.09
N GLY A 384 31.92 2.41 24.52
CA GLY A 384 30.65 1.69 24.48
C GLY A 384 30.13 1.41 23.06
N LEU A 385 30.96 1.60 22.03
CA LEU A 385 30.59 1.39 20.62
C LEU A 385 31.07 0.05 20.06
N GLY A 386 32.17 -0.53 20.58
CA GLY A 386 32.81 -1.73 20.01
C GLY A 386 31.84 -2.90 19.84
N LEU A 387 31.12 -3.29 20.92
CA LEU A 387 30.14 -4.39 20.85
C LEU A 387 28.95 -4.09 19.94
N SER A 388 28.52 -2.83 19.83
CA SER A 388 27.45 -2.43 18.91
C SER A 388 27.89 -2.47 17.44
N ILE A 389 29.16 -2.17 17.15
CA ILE A 389 29.77 -2.35 15.83
C ILE A 389 29.85 -3.84 15.49
N THR A 390 30.33 -4.66 16.42
CA THR A 390 30.37 -6.12 16.27
C THR A 390 29.00 -6.73 15.98
N LYS A 391 27.96 -6.30 16.73
CA LYS A 391 26.56 -6.67 16.47
C LYS A 391 26.12 -6.31 15.04
N ALA A 392 26.40 -5.09 14.58
CA ALA A 392 26.04 -4.64 13.25
C ALA A 392 26.74 -5.46 12.14
N ILE A 393 28.02 -5.77 12.32
CA ILE A 393 28.78 -6.64 11.41
C ILE A 393 28.15 -8.03 11.33
N PHE A 394 27.83 -8.66 12.48
CA PHE A 394 27.24 -9.99 12.50
C PHE A 394 25.83 -10.02 11.92
N GLN A 395 25.02 -8.98 12.18
CA GLN A 395 23.67 -8.84 11.58
C GLN A 395 23.74 -8.68 10.06
N GLN A 396 24.69 -7.90 9.55
CA GLN A 396 24.89 -7.73 8.11
C GLN A 396 25.30 -9.04 7.41
N HIS A 397 26.03 -9.94 8.12
CA HIS A 397 26.39 -11.26 7.61
C HIS A 397 25.29 -12.32 7.84
N GLY A 398 24.27 -12.03 8.70
CA GLY A 398 23.27 -13.01 9.11
C GLY A 398 23.81 -14.07 10.07
N PHE A 399 24.87 -13.77 10.82
CA PHE A 399 25.48 -14.69 11.78
C PHE A 399 24.71 -14.73 13.08
N ARG A 400 24.71 -15.90 13.73
CA ARG A 400 24.25 -16.04 15.10
C ARG A 400 25.39 -15.65 16.04
N PHE A 401 25.09 -14.89 17.06
CA PHE A 401 26.07 -14.43 18.04
C PHE A 401 25.43 -14.30 19.41
N GLY A 402 26.26 -14.26 20.43
CA GLY A 402 25.78 -14.11 21.80
C GLY A 402 26.91 -13.97 22.80
N VAL A 403 26.52 -13.98 24.08
CA VAL A 403 27.41 -13.87 25.21
C VAL A 403 27.03 -14.89 26.27
N GLN A 404 28.01 -15.46 26.93
CA GLN A 404 27.87 -16.25 28.14
C GLN A 404 28.75 -15.63 29.21
N SER A 405 28.18 -15.20 30.33
CA SER A 405 28.95 -14.58 31.39
C SER A 405 28.38 -14.93 32.74
N THR A 406 29.24 -15.08 33.72
CA THR A 406 28.89 -15.26 35.09
C THR A 406 29.72 -14.31 35.95
N LEU A 407 29.09 -13.55 36.79
CA LEU A 407 29.78 -12.60 37.67
C LEU A 407 30.88 -13.29 38.49
N GLY A 408 32.11 -12.75 38.40
CA GLY A 408 33.30 -13.29 39.06
C GLY A 408 33.97 -14.49 38.35
N LYS A 409 33.48 -14.90 37.16
CA LYS A 409 34.04 -16.05 36.42
C LYS A 409 34.55 -15.69 35.01
N GLY A 410 34.22 -14.50 34.52
CA GLY A 410 34.60 -14.06 33.18
C GLY A 410 33.45 -14.07 32.20
N THR A 411 33.79 -13.81 30.91
CA THR A 411 32.83 -13.66 29.81
C THR A 411 33.32 -14.39 28.58
N ILE A 412 32.41 -15.03 27.85
CA ILE A 412 32.63 -15.64 26.54
C ILE A 412 31.73 -14.95 25.55
N PHE A 413 32.31 -14.23 24.61
CA PHE A 413 31.61 -13.74 23.43
C PHE A 413 31.76 -14.74 22.29
N TRP A 414 30.71 -15.09 21.61
CA TRP A 414 30.73 -16.07 20.54
C TRP A 414 29.91 -15.66 19.35
N PHE A 415 30.32 -16.13 18.16
CA PHE A 415 29.53 -16.06 16.95
C PHE A 415 29.69 -17.30 16.08
N ILE A 416 28.74 -17.60 15.23
CA ILE A 416 28.70 -18.75 14.33
C ILE A 416 28.53 -18.26 12.91
N MET A 417 29.48 -18.61 12.07
CA MET A 417 29.44 -18.40 10.65
C MET A 417 28.87 -19.64 9.97
N ASN A 418 27.84 -19.48 9.14
CA ASN A 418 27.28 -20.62 8.42
C ASN A 418 28.32 -21.28 7.53
N ASP A 419 28.17 -22.60 7.34
CA ASP A 419 28.99 -23.33 6.37
C ASP A 419 28.87 -22.68 4.98
N LEU A 420 29.95 -22.88 4.16
CA LEU A 420 29.92 -22.47 2.76
C LEU A 420 28.62 -22.95 2.10
N PRO A 421 27.90 -22.12 1.37
CA PRO A 421 26.78 -22.59 0.56
C PRO A 421 27.36 -23.69 -0.37
N ALA A 422 26.73 -24.87 -0.34
CA ALA A 422 27.14 -25.98 -1.20
C ALA A 422 27.29 -25.45 -2.62
N SER A 423 28.39 -25.72 -3.27
CA SER A 423 28.79 -25.24 -4.60
C SER A 423 27.61 -25.40 -5.59
N GLY A 424 26.87 -24.35 -5.83
CA GLY A 424 25.69 -24.34 -6.72
C GLY A 424 24.71 -23.17 -6.55
N GLN A 425 24.81 -22.36 -5.50
CA GLN A 425 23.88 -21.24 -5.25
C GLN A 425 24.56 -19.85 -5.13
N ALA A 426 25.67 -19.67 -5.82
CA ALA A 426 26.31 -18.36 -5.96
C ALA A 426 25.88 -17.68 -7.26
N ALA A 427 24.63 -17.24 -7.36
CA ALA A 427 24.13 -16.22 -8.28
C ALA A 427 22.59 -16.19 -8.20
N ASP A 428 22.04 -15.41 -7.26
CA ASP A 428 20.74 -14.76 -7.36
C ASP A 428 20.26 -14.36 -5.94
N LEU A 429 20.76 -13.25 -5.47
CA LEU A 429 20.08 -12.45 -4.42
C LEU A 429 20.50 -10.97 -4.60
#